data_c36344f4404e6c8e8fd13efe0149ec26
#
_entry.id   c36344f4404e6c8e8fd13efe0149ec26
#
_cell.length_a   1.000
_cell.length_b   1.000
_cell.length_c   1.000
_cell.angle_alpha   90.00
_cell.angle_beta   90.00
_cell.angle_gamma   90.00
#
_symmetry.space_group_name_H-M   'P 1'
#
loop_
_entity.id
_entity.type
_entity.pdbx_description
1 polymer ?
#
loop_
_entity_poly.entity_id
_entity_poly.type
_entity_poly.pdbx_seq_one_letter_code
_entity_poly.pdbx_strand_id
1 'polypeptide(L)'
;MNITGAIFDCDGTLVDSMGMWTHAYEWLYDHYASEGAPMDVVEPMALAEACELFHDEYGMGESASEVYETLTAHVRDAYEHDVALMPHALEFLDELQAAGIPMIVASSTPKRELWHALRVHGLDGYFTGVVSTEDVGGRDKEFPDVYLEACRRLGTERESTWVFEDAPFGVRSARRAGFPVVALFNDHDGRREEDVRPWADVFCHGFSELSLPLLYDYERPSLAQGAPLRVLVIDGSPEPSSPGFLAALADDADYVVCADGG
;
A
#
# COMPACT_ATOMS: atom_id res chain seq x y z
N MET A 1 -20.32 -0.83 11.02
CA MET A 1 -20.23 -0.31 9.63
C MET A 1 -20.50 -1.47 8.68
N ASN A 2 -21.15 -1.25 7.54
CA ASN A 2 -21.35 -2.36 6.58
C ASN A 2 -20.08 -2.55 5.76
N ILE A 3 -19.66 -3.81 5.52
CA ILE A 3 -18.57 -4.13 4.60
C ILE A 3 -19.16 -4.71 3.32
N THR A 4 -18.95 -4.05 2.19
CA THR A 4 -19.49 -4.47 0.88
C THR A 4 -18.38 -4.78 -0.13
N GLY A 5 -17.13 -4.50 0.20
CA GLY A 5 -15.95 -4.83 -0.58
C GLY A 5 -14.69 -4.76 0.26
N ALA A 6 -13.65 -5.48 -0.15
CA ALA A 6 -12.36 -5.50 0.50
C ALA A 6 -11.22 -5.34 -0.51
N ILE A 7 -10.33 -4.42 -0.21
CA ILE A 7 -9.12 -4.14 -0.99
C ILE A 7 -7.94 -4.54 -0.12
N PHE A 8 -7.12 -5.45 -0.59
CA PHE A 8 -5.93 -5.90 0.12
C PHE A 8 -4.67 -5.40 -0.56
N ASP A 9 -3.73 -4.90 0.21
CA ASP A 9 -2.35 -4.91 -0.21
C ASP A 9 -1.83 -6.35 -0.25
N CYS A 10 -0.69 -6.57 -0.92
CA CYS A 10 -0.09 -7.89 -1.06
C CYS A 10 1.13 -8.06 -0.14
N ASP A 11 2.14 -7.25 -0.37
CA ASP A 11 3.48 -7.40 0.22
C ASP A 11 3.53 -6.82 1.63
N GLY A 12 3.80 -7.65 2.64
CA GLY A 12 3.70 -7.24 4.04
C GLY A 12 2.29 -7.35 4.63
N THR A 13 1.27 -7.54 3.78
CA THR A 13 -0.14 -7.69 4.18
C THR A 13 -0.64 -9.12 4.02
N LEU A 14 -0.70 -9.65 2.81
CA LEU A 14 -1.12 -11.04 2.54
C LEU A 14 0.04 -12.03 2.64
N VAL A 15 1.22 -11.60 2.23
CA VAL A 15 2.46 -12.40 2.22
C VAL A 15 3.57 -11.69 2.98
N ASP A 16 4.40 -12.48 3.67
CA ASP A 16 5.55 -12.00 4.45
C ASP A 16 6.75 -11.80 3.52
N SER A 17 6.68 -10.76 2.70
CA SER A 17 7.64 -10.50 1.62
C SER A 17 8.52 -9.26 1.85
N MET A 18 8.37 -8.53 2.95
CA MET A 18 9.13 -7.28 3.14
C MET A 18 10.63 -7.53 3.23
N GLY A 19 11.04 -8.58 3.95
CA GLY A 19 12.45 -9.00 3.97
C GLY A 19 12.96 -9.43 2.59
N MET A 20 12.13 -10.07 1.78
CA MET A 20 12.47 -10.46 0.41
C MET A 20 12.77 -9.24 -0.46
N TRP A 21 11.94 -8.19 -0.40
CA TRP A 21 12.15 -6.98 -1.19
C TRP A 21 13.47 -6.28 -0.84
N THR A 22 13.79 -6.16 0.46
CA THR A 22 15.08 -5.61 0.90
C THR A 22 16.26 -6.44 0.34
N HIS A 23 16.20 -7.76 0.47
CA HIS A 23 17.23 -8.64 -0.06
C HIS A 23 17.31 -8.64 -1.60
N ALA A 24 16.19 -8.44 -2.29
CA ALA A 24 16.17 -8.37 -3.76
C ALA A 24 16.93 -7.14 -4.29
N TYR A 25 16.81 -5.99 -3.61
CA TYR A 25 17.60 -4.82 -3.96
C TYR A 25 19.09 -5.00 -3.63
N GLU A 26 19.43 -5.53 -2.45
CA GLU A 26 20.81 -5.85 -2.09
C GLU A 26 21.44 -6.83 -3.09
N TRP A 27 20.69 -7.88 -3.44
CA TRP A 27 21.12 -8.85 -4.47
C TRP A 27 21.35 -8.17 -5.83
N LEU A 28 20.47 -7.25 -6.24
CA LEU A 28 20.62 -6.53 -7.50
C LEU A 28 21.88 -5.66 -7.51
N TYR A 29 22.16 -4.98 -6.40
CA TYR A 29 23.36 -4.16 -6.24
C TYR A 29 24.63 -5.00 -6.34
N ASP A 30 24.65 -6.14 -5.68
CA ASP A 30 25.77 -7.09 -5.76
C ASP A 30 25.92 -7.67 -7.18
N HIS A 31 24.79 -8.00 -7.83
CA HIS A 31 24.76 -8.56 -9.18
C HIS A 31 25.43 -7.62 -10.21
N TYR A 32 25.18 -6.33 -10.09
CA TYR A 32 25.77 -5.32 -10.98
C TYR A 32 27.05 -4.69 -10.42
N ALA A 33 27.54 -5.13 -9.27
CA ALA A 33 28.68 -4.55 -8.57
C ALA A 33 28.54 -3.02 -8.37
N SER A 34 27.34 -2.56 -8.00
CA SER A 34 26.98 -1.17 -7.79
C SER A 34 26.74 -0.87 -6.31
N GLU A 35 26.97 0.38 -5.90
CA GLU A 35 26.65 0.82 -4.54
C GLU A 35 25.12 0.88 -4.30
N GLY A 36 24.33 0.98 -5.37
CA GLY A 36 22.88 1.07 -5.29
C GLY A 36 22.35 2.38 -4.73
N ALA A 37 21.05 2.53 -4.71
CA ALA A 37 20.34 3.66 -4.13
C ALA A 37 19.95 3.38 -2.67
N PRO A 38 19.84 4.40 -1.80
CA PRO A 38 19.30 4.24 -0.46
C PRO A 38 17.85 3.72 -0.49
N MET A 39 17.50 2.83 0.45
CA MET A 39 16.16 2.21 0.50
C MET A 39 15.03 3.23 0.64
N ASP A 40 15.22 4.27 1.45
CA ASP A 40 14.25 5.34 1.64
C ASP A 40 13.96 6.17 0.36
N VAL A 41 14.84 6.06 -0.64
CA VAL A 41 14.63 6.67 -1.96
C VAL A 41 13.81 5.76 -2.86
N VAL A 42 14.08 4.46 -2.86
CA VAL A 42 13.47 3.52 -3.82
C VAL A 42 12.20 2.85 -3.34
N GLU A 43 12.01 2.72 -2.03
CA GLU A 43 10.83 2.09 -1.43
C GLU A 43 9.50 2.74 -1.89
N PRO A 44 9.36 4.07 -1.96
CA PRO A 44 8.13 4.70 -2.43
C PRO A 44 7.95 4.65 -3.95
N MET A 45 9.00 4.34 -4.72
CA MET A 45 8.96 4.40 -6.19
C MET A 45 8.18 3.22 -6.79
N ALA A 46 7.57 3.46 -7.96
CA ALA A 46 7.15 2.36 -8.83
C ALA A 46 8.39 1.58 -9.31
N LEU A 47 8.30 0.25 -9.39
CA LEU A 47 9.46 -0.60 -9.70
C LEU A 47 10.15 -0.23 -11.02
N ALA A 48 9.39 0.18 -12.04
CA ALA A 48 9.95 0.62 -13.30
C ALA A 48 10.78 1.91 -13.15
N GLU A 49 10.30 2.87 -12.35
CA GLU A 49 11.00 4.11 -12.05
C GLU A 49 12.29 3.85 -11.26
N ALA A 50 12.24 2.94 -10.26
CA ALA A 50 13.43 2.52 -9.54
C ALA A 50 14.47 1.89 -10.48
N CYS A 51 14.04 1.06 -11.45
CA CYS A 51 14.94 0.46 -12.43
C CYS A 51 15.52 1.48 -13.42
N GLU A 52 14.78 2.53 -13.78
CA GLU A 52 15.31 3.67 -14.52
C GLU A 52 16.40 4.39 -13.72
N LEU A 53 16.15 4.68 -12.44
CA LEU A 53 17.14 5.28 -11.54
C LEU A 53 18.39 4.39 -11.42
N PHE A 54 18.24 3.10 -11.24
CA PHE A 54 19.38 2.16 -11.13
C PHE A 54 20.23 2.14 -12.39
N HIS A 55 19.60 2.18 -13.56
CA HIS A 55 20.31 2.25 -14.82
C HIS A 55 21.01 3.59 -15.02
N ASP A 56 20.27 4.69 -14.90
CA ASP A 56 20.72 6.02 -15.30
C ASP A 56 21.75 6.62 -14.33
N GLU A 57 21.55 6.45 -13.02
CA GLU A 57 22.38 7.08 -12.00
C GLU A 57 23.43 6.12 -11.40
N TYR A 58 23.11 4.81 -11.35
CA TYR A 58 23.98 3.81 -10.74
C TYR A 58 24.65 2.88 -11.76
N GLY A 59 24.39 3.07 -13.06
CA GLY A 59 25.07 2.38 -14.15
C GLY A 59 24.79 0.87 -14.22
N MET A 60 23.65 0.42 -13.72
CA MET A 60 23.28 -1.00 -13.74
C MET A 60 22.76 -1.40 -15.11
N GLY A 61 23.17 -2.59 -15.58
CA GLY A 61 22.68 -3.20 -16.80
C GLY A 61 22.95 -2.42 -18.09
N GLU A 62 22.52 -2.98 -19.23
CA GLU A 62 22.61 -2.32 -20.53
C GLU A 62 21.40 -1.39 -20.79
N SER A 63 20.33 -1.55 -20.01
CA SER A 63 19.10 -0.74 -20.07
C SER A 63 18.27 -0.90 -18.80
N ALA A 64 17.42 0.08 -18.50
CA ALA A 64 16.44 0.00 -17.41
C ALA A 64 15.52 -1.23 -17.55
N SER A 65 15.15 -1.61 -18.78
CA SER A 65 14.35 -2.81 -19.05
C SER A 65 15.06 -4.10 -18.68
N GLU A 66 16.38 -4.20 -18.91
CA GLU A 66 17.16 -5.37 -18.47
C GLU A 66 17.24 -5.45 -16.95
N VAL A 67 17.49 -4.32 -16.29
CA VAL A 67 17.50 -4.24 -14.81
C VAL A 67 16.15 -4.71 -14.24
N TYR A 68 15.04 -4.22 -14.82
CA TYR A 68 13.68 -4.61 -14.45
C TYR A 68 13.43 -6.13 -14.61
N GLU A 69 13.76 -6.70 -15.76
CA GLU A 69 13.57 -8.15 -15.99
C GLU A 69 14.47 -9.00 -15.08
N THR A 70 15.69 -8.53 -14.81
CA THR A 70 16.63 -9.20 -13.90
C THR A 70 16.08 -9.22 -12.48
N LEU A 71 15.65 -8.06 -11.97
CA LEU A 71 15.08 -7.95 -10.63
C LEU A 71 13.78 -8.73 -10.49
N THR A 72 12.85 -8.60 -11.44
CA THR A 72 11.56 -9.30 -11.38
C THR A 72 11.70 -10.82 -11.53
N ALA A 73 12.72 -11.30 -12.24
CA ALA A 73 13.03 -12.72 -12.29
C ALA A 73 13.47 -13.26 -10.92
N HIS A 74 14.32 -12.51 -10.23
CA HIS A 74 14.77 -12.86 -8.87
C HIS A 74 13.60 -12.81 -7.86
N VAL A 75 12.79 -11.77 -7.90
CA VAL A 75 11.59 -11.63 -7.04
C VAL A 75 10.60 -12.78 -7.26
N ARG A 76 10.39 -13.24 -8.49
CA ARG A 76 9.52 -14.40 -8.77
C ARG A 76 10.04 -15.69 -8.14
N ASP A 77 11.34 -15.94 -8.24
CA ASP A 77 11.97 -17.10 -7.62
C ASP A 77 11.81 -17.07 -6.08
N ALA A 78 11.97 -15.88 -5.50
CA ALA A 78 11.79 -15.68 -4.07
C ALA A 78 10.33 -15.88 -3.60
N TYR A 79 9.32 -15.43 -4.36
CA TYR A 79 7.92 -15.74 -4.05
C TYR A 79 7.64 -17.25 -4.06
N GLU A 80 8.32 -18.02 -4.92
CA GLU A 80 8.13 -19.47 -4.98
C GLU A 80 8.76 -20.21 -3.80
N HIS A 81 9.87 -19.70 -3.24
CA HIS A 81 10.71 -20.49 -2.35
C HIS A 81 10.88 -19.88 -0.95
N ASP A 82 10.86 -18.56 -0.82
CA ASP A 82 11.30 -17.86 0.39
C ASP A 82 10.18 -17.09 1.10
N VAL A 83 9.08 -16.80 0.42
CA VAL A 83 7.97 -16.00 0.96
C VAL A 83 6.85 -16.92 1.46
N ALA A 84 6.34 -16.65 2.65
CA ALA A 84 5.21 -17.36 3.23
C ALA A 84 3.94 -16.49 3.25
N LEU A 85 2.78 -17.14 3.39
CA LEU A 85 1.55 -16.42 3.70
C LEU A 85 1.61 -15.82 5.11
N MET A 86 1.02 -14.66 5.28
CA MET A 86 0.80 -14.12 6.61
C MET A 86 -0.07 -15.08 7.43
N PRO A 87 0.29 -15.34 8.70
CA PRO A 87 -0.49 -16.24 9.55
C PRO A 87 -1.97 -15.82 9.62
N HIS A 88 -2.86 -16.79 9.47
CA HIS A 88 -4.33 -16.61 9.50
C HIS A 88 -4.92 -15.76 8.37
N ALA A 89 -4.15 -15.41 7.33
CA ALA A 89 -4.68 -14.69 6.18
C ALA A 89 -5.75 -15.49 5.44
N LEU A 90 -5.51 -16.80 5.21
CA LEU A 90 -6.46 -17.66 4.51
C LEU A 90 -7.78 -17.78 5.25
N GLU A 91 -7.76 -17.97 6.57
CA GLU A 91 -8.96 -18.09 7.39
C GLU A 91 -9.83 -16.84 7.29
N PHE A 92 -9.20 -15.66 7.29
CA PHE A 92 -9.92 -14.40 7.15
C PHE A 92 -10.47 -14.18 5.72
N LEU A 93 -9.73 -14.56 4.69
CA LEU A 93 -10.20 -14.54 3.30
C LEU A 93 -11.38 -15.51 3.11
N ASP A 94 -11.35 -16.69 3.74
CA ASP A 94 -12.47 -17.64 3.73
C ASP A 94 -13.73 -17.04 4.38
N GLU A 95 -13.60 -16.31 5.49
CA GLU A 95 -14.72 -15.60 6.12
C GLU A 95 -15.36 -14.57 5.16
N LEU A 96 -14.53 -13.75 4.49
CA LEU A 96 -15.00 -12.76 3.53
C LEU A 96 -15.68 -13.42 2.32
N GLN A 97 -15.08 -14.48 1.78
CA GLN A 97 -15.62 -15.22 0.64
C GLN A 97 -16.96 -15.88 1.00
N ALA A 98 -17.05 -16.53 2.18
CA ALA A 98 -18.28 -17.14 2.67
C ALA A 98 -19.41 -16.11 2.89
N ALA A 99 -19.06 -14.89 3.25
CA ALA A 99 -19.99 -13.77 3.37
C ALA A 99 -20.38 -13.14 2.01
N GLY A 100 -19.77 -13.57 0.92
CA GLY A 100 -20.02 -13.04 -0.42
C GLY A 100 -19.44 -11.62 -0.65
N ILE A 101 -18.44 -11.23 0.14
CA ILE A 101 -17.79 -9.93 0.01
C ILE A 101 -16.73 -10.01 -1.10
N PRO A 102 -16.87 -9.24 -2.18
CA PRO A 102 -15.90 -9.24 -3.26
C PRO A 102 -14.57 -8.63 -2.79
N MET A 103 -13.48 -9.26 -3.23
CA MET A 103 -12.12 -8.90 -2.86
C MET A 103 -11.27 -8.56 -4.09
N ILE A 104 -10.36 -7.62 -3.96
CA ILE A 104 -9.38 -7.23 -4.98
C ILE A 104 -8.05 -6.88 -4.32
N VAL A 105 -6.94 -7.13 -5.03
CA VAL A 105 -5.62 -6.71 -4.57
C VAL A 105 -5.25 -5.35 -5.15
N ALA A 106 -4.63 -4.48 -4.33
CA ALA A 106 -4.09 -3.19 -4.76
C ALA A 106 -2.65 -3.03 -4.22
N SER A 107 -1.65 -3.05 -5.09
CA SER A 107 -0.24 -3.07 -4.71
C SER A 107 0.64 -2.19 -5.60
N SER A 108 1.83 -1.84 -5.11
CA SER A 108 2.89 -1.21 -5.91
C SER A 108 3.60 -2.21 -6.81
N THR A 109 3.51 -3.50 -6.48
CA THR A 109 4.13 -4.58 -7.26
C THR A 109 3.46 -4.71 -8.63
N PRO A 110 4.25 -4.92 -9.70
CA PRO A 110 3.72 -5.10 -11.06
C PRO A 110 2.72 -6.25 -11.15
N LYS A 111 1.69 -6.09 -11.98
CA LYS A 111 0.59 -7.06 -12.11
C LYS A 111 1.04 -8.49 -12.39
N ARG A 112 2.05 -8.64 -13.23
CA ARG A 112 2.58 -9.95 -13.59
C ARG A 112 3.10 -10.68 -12.36
N GLU A 113 3.83 -9.98 -11.52
CA GLU A 113 4.44 -10.50 -10.30
C GLU A 113 3.38 -10.71 -9.21
N LEU A 114 2.40 -9.80 -9.08
CA LEU A 114 1.24 -9.99 -8.21
C LEU A 114 0.48 -11.27 -8.52
N TRP A 115 0.13 -11.49 -9.80
CA TRP A 115 -0.56 -12.73 -10.19
C TRP A 115 0.29 -13.97 -9.97
N HIS A 116 1.62 -13.83 -10.09
CA HIS A 116 2.55 -14.91 -9.78
C HIS A 116 2.50 -15.24 -8.29
N ALA A 117 2.70 -14.24 -7.42
CA ALA A 117 2.62 -14.39 -5.97
C ALA A 117 1.28 -15.00 -5.52
N LEU A 118 0.15 -14.48 -6.03
CA LEU A 118 -1.18 -15.00 -5.67
C LEU A 118 -1.35 -16.48 -6.06
N ARG A 119 -0.87 -16.90 -7.24
CA ARG A 119 -0.97 -18.30 -7.69
C ARG A 119 -0.09 -19.24 -6.88
N VAL A 120 1.15 -18.84 -6.61
CA VAL A 120 2.08 -19.64 -5.80
C VAL A 120 1.50 -19.94 -4.44
N HIS A 121 0.83 -18.96 -3.85
CA HIS A 121 0.20 -19.10 -2.53
C HIS A 121 -1.24 -19.59 -2.56
N GLY A 122 -1.80 -19.93 -3.72
CA GLY A 122 -3.18 -20.43 -3.86
C GLY A 122 -4.25 -19.39 -3.58
N LEU A 123 -3.92 -18.10 -3.72
CA LEU A 123 -4.82 -16.97 -3.42
C LEU A 123 -5.59 -16.46 -4.63
N ASP A 124 -5.24 -16.86 -5.85
CA ASP A 124 -5.81 -16.34 -7.09
C ASP A 124 -7.32 -16.58 -7.25
N GLY A 125 -7.87 -17.57 -6.54
CA GLY A 125 -9.31 -17.85 -6.49
C GLY A 125 -10.13 -16.96 -5.57
N TYR A 126 -9.51 -16.16 -4.71
CA TYR A 126 -10.20 -15.28 -3.77
C TYR A 126 -10.51 -13.89 -4.36
N PHE A 127 -9.67 -13.42 -5.27
CA PHE A 127 -9.72 -12.05 -5.75
C PHE A 127 -10.35 -11.92 -7.13
N THR A 128 -11.19 -10.93 -7.31
CA THR A 128 -11.81 -10.59 -8.60
C THR A 128 -10.81 -10.01 -9.59
N GLY A 129 -9.64 -9.59 -9.12
CA GLY A 129 -8.57 -9.02 -9.93
C GLY A 129 -7.47 -8.40 -9.10
N VAL A 130 -6.53 -7.77 -9.77
CA VAL A 130 -5.47 -6.97 -9.18
C VAL A 130 -5.44 -5.58 -9.79
N VAL A 131 -5.08 -4.58 -8.99
CA VAL A 131 -4.72 -3.23 -9.42
C VAL A 131 -3.29 -2.98 -8.99
N SER A 132 -2.46 -2.57 -9.92
CA SER A 132 -1.09 -2.14 -9.65
C SER A 132 -0.96 -0.64 -9.89
N THR A 133 0.10 -0.02 -9.39
CA THR A 133 0.49 1.35 -9.74
C THR A 133 0.60 1.55 -11.26
N GLU A 134 0.90 0.49 -12.03
CA GLU A 134 0.87 0.51 -13.50
C GLU A 134 -0.50 0.90 -14.08
N ASP A 135 -1.60 0.55 -13.42
CA ASP A 135 -2.98 0.87 -13.87
C ASP A 135 -3.33 2.34 -13.71
N VAL A 136 -2.59 3.05 -12.87
CA VAL A 136 -2.88 4.43 -12.46
C VAL A 136 -1.76 5.41 -12.86
N GLY A 137 -1.01 5.04 -13.89
CA GLY A 137 0.02 5.90 -14.50
C GLY A 137 1.31 5.99 -13.68
N GLY A 138 1.63 4.94 -12.91
CA GLY A 138 2.86 4.84 -12.12
C GLY A 138 2.81 5.61 -10.79
N ARG A 139 1.67 6.18 -10.40
CA ARG A 139 1.55 6.84 -9.10
C ARG A 139 1.66 5.82 -7.98
N ASP A 140 2.57 6.10 -7.06
CA ASP A 140 2.77 5.30 -5.85
C ASP A 140 1.57 5.36 -4.88
N LYS A 141 1.64 4.61 -3.80
CA LYS A 141 0.57 4.49 -2.80
C LYS A 141 0.51 5.67 -1.81
N GLU A 142 1.39 6.65 -1.90
CA GLU A 142 1.20 7.93 -1.21
C GLU A 142 -0.06 8.65 -1.76
N PHE A 143 -0.45 8.33 -3.00
CA PHE A 143 -1.70 8.75 -3.62
C PHE A 143 -2.74 7.62 -3.57
N PRO A 144 -4.04 7.95 -3.46
CA PRO A 144 -5.10 6.95 -3.30
C PRO A 144 -5.54 6.27 -4.60
N ASP A 145 -4.88 6.57 -5.71
CA ASP A 145 -5.33 6.20 -7.06
C ASP A 145 -5.55 4.68 -7.21
N VAL A 146 -4.65 3.84 -6.67
CA VAL A 146 -4.81 2.38 -6.73
C VAL A 146 -6.03 1.89 -5.96
N TYR A 147 -6.33 2.47 -4.79
CA TYR A 147 -7.50 2.09 -3.99
C TYR A 147 -8.80 2.59 -4.64
N LEU A 148 -8.80 3.80 -5.22
CA LEU A 148 -9.94 4.34 -5.95
C LEU A 148 -10.25 3.49 -7.19
N GLU A 149 -9.23 3.09 -7.94
CA GLU A 149 -9.39 2.21 -9.09
C GLU A 149 -9.85 0.81 -8.67
N ALA A 150 -9.31 0.26 -7.58
CA ALA A 150 -9.73 -1.02 -7.02
C ALA A 150 -11.22 -1.00 -6.61
N CYS A 151 -11.64 0.03 -5.88
CA CYS A 151 -13.04 0.25 -5.49
C CYS A 151 -13.97 0.37 -6.71
N ARG A 152 -13.54 1.12 -7.73
CA ARG A 152 -14.28 1.25 -8.99
C ARG A 152 -14.44 -0.11 -9.70
N ARG A 153 -13.41 -0.96 -9.72
CA ARG A 153 -13.48 -2.31 -10.31
C ARG A 153 -14.35 -3.26 -9.52
N LEU A 154 -14.35 -3.14 -8.19
CA LEU A 154 -15.29 -3.90 -7.34
C LEU A 154 -16.74 -3.46 -7.55
N GLY A 155 -16.99 -2.22 -7.96
CA GLY A 155 -18.33 -1.66 -8.07
C GLY A 155 -19.00 -1.43 -6.72
N THR A 156 -18.21 -1.13 -5.70
CA THR A 156 -18.67 -0.93 -4.31
C THR A 156 -18.52 0.53 -3.90
N GLU A 157 -19.23 0.94 -2.84
CA GLU A 157 -19.12 2.28 -2.29
C GLU A 157 -17.90 2.40 -1.39
N ARG A 158 -17.16 3.49 -1.51
CA ARG A 158 -15.90 3.73 -0.80
C ARG A 158 -16.05 3.63 0.72
N GLU A 159 -17.12 4.21 1.26
CA GLU A 159 -17.40 4.25 2.71
C GLU A 159 -17.66 2.86 3.32
N SER A 160 -17.93 1.86 2.50
CA SER A 160 -18.17 0.47 2.90
C SER A 160 -17.18 -0.53 2.27
N THR A 161 -16.16 -0.04 1.59
CA THR A 161 -15.05 -0.83 1.06
C THR A 161 -13.84 -0.70 1.96
N TRP A 162 -13.48 -1.77 2.65
CA TRP A 162 -12.36 -1.75 3.57
C TRP A 162 -11.03 -1.96 2.86
N VAL A 163 -10.02 -1.18 3.26
CA VAL A 163 -8.64 -1.35 2.80
C VAL A 163 -7.84 -2.02 3.91
N PHE A 164 -7.10 -3.06 3.57
CA PHE A 164 -6.18 -3.80 4.43
C PHE A 164 -4.76 -3.53 3.98
N GLU A 165 -3.95 -2.94 4.84
CA GLU A 165 -2.65 -2.37 4.51
C GLU A 165 -1.69 -2.47 5.70
N ASP A 166 -0.38 -2.56 5.42
CA ASP A 166 0.67 -2.53 6.44
C ASP A 166 1.51 -1.25 6.36
N ALA A 167 1.69 -0.70 5.14
CA ALA A 167 2.57 0.43 4.91
C ALA A 167 1.97 1.76 5.42
N PRO A 168 2.71 2.56 6.20
CA PRO A 168 2.21 3.81 6.78
C PRO A 168 1.66 4.80 5.75
N PHE A 169 2.32 4.92 4.60
CA PHE A 169 1.89 5.80 3.52
C PHE A 169 0.59 5.30 2.87
N GLY A 170 0.43 3.98 2.67
CA GLY A 170 -0.77 3.38 2.10
C GLY A 170 -1.97 3.51 3.04
N VAL A 171 -1.80 3.19 4.34
CA VAL A 171 -2.82 3.39 5.38
C VAL A 171 -3.31 4.84 5.40
N ARG A 172 -2.38 5.80 5.39
CA ARG A 172 -2.68 7.24 5.40
C ARG A 172 -3.43 7.68 4.16
N SER A 173 -2.97 7.26 3.00
CA SER A 173 -3.53 7.59 1.70
C SER A 173 -4.96 7.06 1.55
N ALA A 174 -5.19 5.78 1.85
CA ALA A 174 -6.52 5.18 1.83
C ALA A 174 -7.47 5.87 2.82
N ARG A 175 -6.99 6.17 4.04
CA ARG A 175 -7.77 6.86 5.07
C ARG A 175 -8.18 8.27 4.64
N ARG A 176 -7.25 9.05 4.07
CA ARG A 176 -7.52 10.40 3.55
C ARG A 176 -8.50 10.37 2.38
N ALA A 177 -8.48 9.32 1.57
CA ALA A 177 -9.46 9.13 0.50
C ALA A 177 -10.86 8.73 1.00
N GLY A 178 -11.02 8.45 2.30
CA GLY A 178 -12.31 8.18 2.92
C GLY A 178 -12.65 6.70 3.09
N PHE A 179 -11.74 5.79 2.75
CA PHE A 179 -11.92 4.37 3.02
C PHE A 179 -11.88 4.07 4.52
N PRO A 180 -12.63 3.08 5.02
CA PRO A 180 -12.29 2.42 6.28
C PRO A 180 -11.02 1.59 6.09
N VAL A 181 -10.09 1.67 7.07
CA VAL A 181 -8.77 1.06 6.96
C VAL A 181 -8.48 0.15 8.14
N VAL A 182 -8.12 -1.08 7.83
CA VAL A 182 -7.44 -1.99 8.76
C VAL A 182 -5.93 -1.86 8.50
N ALA A 183 -5.20 -1.47 9.53
CA ALA A 183 -3.75 -1.54 9.49
C ALA A 183 -3.27 -2.85 10.12
N LEU A 184 -2.60 -3.68 9.33
CA LEU A 184 -1.92 -4.91 9.75
C LEU A 184 -0.45 -4.57 10.01
N PHE A 185 -0.16 -4.20 11.24
CA PHE A 185 1.16 -3.72 11.61
C PHE A 185 2.17 -4.87 11.67
N ASN A 186 3.27 -4.67 10.99
CA ASN A 186 4.51 -5.42 11.18
C ASN A 186 5.65 -4.45 11.48
N ASP A 187 6.69 -4.90 12.17
CA ASP A 187 7.84 -4.10 12.59
C ASP A 187 9.03 -4.17 11.61
N HIS A 188 8.80 -4.66 10.40
CA HIS A 188 9.78 -4.59 9.33
C HIS A 188 10.18 -3.13 9.07
N ASP A 189 11.40 -2.92 8.66
CA ASP A 189 11.95 -1.62 8.27
C ASP A 189 12.00 -0.57 9.39
N GLY A 190 11.86 -1.00 10.65
CA GLY A 190 11.93 -0.11 11.81
C GLY A 190 10.75 0.87 11.92
N ARG A 191 9.64 0.61 11.19
CA ARG A 191 8.40 1.39 11.33
C ARG A 191 7.82 1.24 12.73
N ARG A 192 7.12 2.27 13.20
CA ARG A 192 6.60 2.34 14.58
C ARG A 192 5.08 2.37 14.55
N GLU A 193 4.45 1.73 15.55
CA GLU A 193 2.98 1.75 15.68
C GLU A 193 2.41 3.18 15.70
N GLU A 194 3.11 4.12 16.31
CA GLU A 194 2.69 5.51 16.42
C GLU A 194 2.60 6.24 15.08
N ASP A 195 3.28 5.73 14.04
CA ASP A 195 3.24 6.29 12.69
C ASP A 195 2.04 5.75 11.87
N VAL A 196 1.46 4.62 12.28
CA VAL A 196 0.40 3.91 11.56
C VAL A 196 -0.94 4.00 12.29
N ARG A 197 -0.95 3.69 13.60
CA ARG A 197 -2.16 3.59 14.45
C ARG A 197 -3.12 4.78 14.33
N PRO A 198 -2.68 6.06 14.30
CA PRO A 198 -3.58 7.21 14.21
C PRO A 198 -4.41 7.27 12.90
N TRP A 199 -3.97 6.57 11.86
CA TRP A 199 -4.59 6.58 10.55
C TRP A 199 -5.50 5.37 10.29
N ALA A 200 -5.44 4.35 11.15
CA ALA A 200 -6.25 3.15 11.04
C ALA A 200 -7.61 3.31 11.74
N ASP A 201 -8.65 2.76 11.14
CA ASP A 201 -9.93 2.55 11.82
C ASP A 201 -9.84 1.32 12.74
N VAL A 202 -9.16 0.27 12.29
CA VAL A 202 -8.81 -0.92 13.07
C VAL A 202 -7.31 -1.14 12.93
N PHE A 203 -6.64 -1.33 14.05
CA PHE A 203 -5.20 -1.59 14.11
C PHE A 203 -4.95 -2.96 14.74
N CYS A 204 -4.24 -3.82 14.03
CA CYS A 204 -3.95 -5.20 14.41
C CYS A 204 -2.47 -5.54 14.16
N HIS A 205 -1.94 -6.52 14.91
CA HIS A 205 -0.61 -7.10 14.67
C HIS A 205 -0.66 -8.34 13.76
N GLY A 206 -1.84 -8.72 13.28
CA GLY A 206 -2.01 -9.83 12.35
C GLY A 206 -3.48 -10.23 12.19
N PHE A 207 -3.74 -11.12 11.24
CA PHE A 207 -5.09 -11.59 10.92
C PHE A 207 -5.77 -12.34 12.07
N SER A 208 -5.02 -12.89 13.02
CA SER A 208 -5.59 -13.56 14.21
C SER A 208 -6.41 -12.61 15.10
N GLU A 209 -6.21 -11.31 14.99
CA GLU A 209 -6.96 -10.28 15.72
C GLU A 209 -8.17 -9.76 14.93
N LEU A 210 -8.35 -10.22 13.67
CA LEU A 210 -9.44 -9.80 12.79
C LEU A 210 -10.57 -10.83 12.79
N SER A 211 -11.79 -10.34 12.61
CA SER A 211 -12.97 -11.14 12.30
C SER A 211 -14.02 -10.26 11.62
N LEU A 212 -14.89 -10.84 10.83
CA LEU A 212 -16.01 -10.10 10.23
C LEU A 212 -16.91 -9.41 11.26
N PRO A 213 -17.29 -10.03 12.39
CA PRO A 213 -18.05 -9.35 13.44
C PRO A 213 -17.37 -8.07 13.93
N LEU A 214 -16.05 -8.06 14.09
CA LEU A 214 -15.30 -6.86 14.49
C LEU A 214 -15.50 -5.70 13.50
N LEU A 215 -15.48 -5.99 12.19
CA LEU A 215 -15.67 -4.98 11.15
C LEU A 215 -17.13 -4.51 11.04
N TYR A 216 -18.10 -5.40 11.23
CA TYR A 216 -19.52 -5.03 11.25
C TYR A 216 -19.87 -4.18 12.47
N ASP A 217 -19.30 -4.50 13.63
CA ASP A 217 -19.56 -3.79 14.89
C ASP A 217 -18.77 -2.47 14.98
N TYR A 218 -17.81 -2.26 14.08
CA TYR A 218 -17.05 -1.03 14.07
C TYR A 218 -17.94 0.18 13.74
N GLU A 219 -18.01 1.11 14.67
CA GLU A 219 -18.63 2.40 14.48
C GLU A 219 -17.53 3.45 14.31
N ARG A 220 -17.39 3.97 13.08
CA ARG A 220 -16.47 5.08 12.85
C ARG A 220 -16.86 6.24 13.78
N PRO A 221 -15.95 6.76 14.61
CA PRO A 221 -16.28 7.90 15.44
C PRO A 221 -16.81 9.02 14.55
N SER A 222 -18.09 9.36 14.72
CA SER A 222 -18.62 10.54 14.06
C SER A 222 -17.84 11.72 14.61
N LEU A 223 -17.33 12.58 13.75
CA LEU A 223 -16.90 13.91 14.15
C LEU A 223 -18.07 14.47 14.97
N ALA A 224 -17.84 14.72 16.27
CA ALA A 224 -18.88 15.20 17.16
C ALA A 224 -19.55 16.41 16.46
N GLN A 225 -20.87 16.36 16.29
CA GLN A 225 -21.59 17.45 15.64
C GLN A 225 -21.25 18.75 16.40
N GLY A 226 -20.51 19.64 15.74
CA GLY A 226 -20.03 20.89 16.33
C GLY A 226 -18.54 20.93 16.73
N ALA A 227 -17.77 19.87 16.55
CA ALA A 227 -16.30 20.01 16.64
C ALA A 227 -15.84 20.89 15.44
N PRO A 228 -15.06 21.95 15.71
CA PRO A 228 -14.53 22.79 14.64
C PRO A 228 -13.64 21.94 13.74
N LEU A 229 -13.97 21.83 12.45
CA LEU A 229 -13.12 21.25 11.44
C LEU A 229 -11.87 22.13 11.29
N ARG A 230 -10.70 21.52 11.42
CA ARG A 230 -9.43 22.19 11.12
C ARG A 230 -9.14 21.97 9.63
N VAL A 231 -9.33 23.04 8.86
CA VAL A 231 -9.07 23.03 7.42
C VAL A 231 -7.79 23.80 7.16
N LEU A 232 -6.77 23.12 6.65
CA LEU A 232 -5.58 23.78 6.13
C LEU A 232 -5.87 24.19 4.68
N VAL A 233 -5.87 25.48 4.43
CA VAL A 233 -5.93 26.02 3.06
C VAL A 233 -4.51 26.43 2.67
N ILE A 234 -3.96 25.76 1.66
CA ILE A 234 -2.69 26.12 1.06
C ILE A 234 -3.02 27.02 -0.13
N ASP A 235 -2.79 28.33 0.05
CA ASP A 235 -2.88 29.31 -1.03
C ASP A 235 -1.53 29.39 -1.74
N GLY A 236 -1.53 29.57 -3.07
CA GLY A 236 -0.34 29.71 -3.90
C GLY A 236 0.43 31.00 -3.60
N SER A 237 0.98 31.11 -2.40
CA SER A 237 1.82 32.24 -1.99
C SER A 237 3.16 32.20 -2.75
N PRO A 238 3.68 33.34 -3.23
CA PRO A 238 5.00 33.43 -3.89
C PRO A 238 6.18 33.14 -2.95
N GLU A 239 5.98 33.08 -1.63
CA GLU A 239 6.99 32.63 -0.66
C GLU A 239 6.56 31.27 -0.05
N PRO A 240 7.12 30.14 -0.53
CA PRO A 240 6.78 28.85 0.00
C PRO A 240 7.23 28.71 1.44
N SER A 241 6.30 28.40 2.33
CA SER A 241 6.62 27.89 3.65
C SER A 241 7.47 26.63 3.50
N SER A 242 8.38 26.36 4.45
CA SER A 242 9.23 25.17 4.34
C SER A 242 8.36 23.91 4.23
N PRO A 243 8.74 22.92 3.40
CA PRO A 243 8.00 21.68 3.26
C PRO A 243 7.69 20.99 4.60
N GLY A 244 8.65 21.02 5.55
CA GLY A 244 8.44 20.46 6.88
C GLY A 244 7.40 21.22 7.73
N PHE A 245 7.27 22.54 7.56
CA PHE A 245 6.24 23.32 8.24
C PHE A 245 4.84 23.03 7.68
N LEU A 246 4.72 22.93 6.35
CA LEU A 246 3.45 22.57 5.69
C LEU A 246 3.02 21.15 6.03
N ALA A 247 3.96 20.19 6.07
CA ALA A 247 3.68 18.83 6.50
C ALA A 247 3.15 18.79 7.96
N ALA A 248 3.81 19.49 8.88
CA ALA A 248 3.36 19.55 10.28
C ALA A 248 1.97 20.18 10.43
N LEU A 249 1.62 21.18 9.62
CA LEU A 249 0.28 21.76 9.62
C LEU A 249 -0.76 20.82 8.99
N ALA A 250 -0.38 20.06 7.94
CA ALA A 250 -1.25 19.09 7.31
C ALA A 250 -1.57 17.92 8.24
N ASP A 251 -0.62 17.48 9.05
CA ASP A 251 -0.81 16.42 10.04
C ASP A 251 -1.82 16.79 11.13
N ASP A 252 -2.00 18.09 11.44
CA ASP A 252 -2.96 18.58 12.43
C ASP A 252 -4.31 19.03 11.81
N ALA A 253 -4.47 18.92 10.49
CA ALA A 253 -5.68 19.34 9.79
C ALA A 253 -6.58 18.15 9.46
N ASP A 254 -7.90 18.34 9.62
CA ASP A 254 -8.90 17.36 9.22
C ASP A 254 -9.08 17.32 7.68
N TYR A 255 -8.78 18.44 7.02
CA TYR A 255 -8.80 18.59 5.56
C TYR A 255 -7.68 19.50 5.08
N VAL A 256 -7.08 19.15 3.95
CA VAL A 256 -6.14 20.02 3.23
C VAL A 256 -6.80 20.43 1.91
N VAL A 257 -6.92 21.74 1.70
CA VAL A 257 -7.45 22.30 0.46
C VAL A 257 -6.33 23.11 -0.20
N CYS A 258 -5.93 22.69 -1.41
CA CYS A 258 -5.04 23.49 -2.23
C CYS A 258 -5.89 24.42 -3.10
N ALA A 259 -5.76 25.72 -2.93
CA ALA A 259 -6.36 26.70 -3.81
C ALA A 259 -5.55 26.76 -5.12
N ASP A 260 -6.26 26.86 -6.24
CA ASP A 260 -5.73 26.72 -7.60
C ASP A 260 -4.41 27.44 -7.86
N GLY A 261 -3.48 26.73 -8.46
CA GLY A 261 -2.26 27.30 -9.03
C GLY A 261 -1.00 26.52 -8.71
N GLY A 262 -1.09 25.32 -8.12
CA GLY A 262 0.03 24.43 -7.90
C GLY A 262 0.04 23.27 -8.89
#